data_ae57b799a5f12deeb1c73224ec308716
#
_entry.id   ae57b799a5f12deeb1c73224ec308716
#
_cell.length_a   1.000
_cell.length_b   1.000
_cell.length_c   1.000
_cell.angle_alpha   90.00
_cell.angle_beta   90.00
_cell.angle_gamma   90.00
#
_symmetry.space_group_name_H-M   'P 1'
#
loop_
_entity.id
_entity.type
_entity.pdbx_description
1 polymer ?
#
loop_
_entity_poly.entity_id
_entity_poly.type
_entity_poly.pdbx_seq_one_letter_code
_entity_poly.pdbx_strand_id
1 'polypeptide(L)'
;MVTTLIVQKRIGIMTYDRYFGDVYMSDKWDKRFLELAKHISDWSKDPSTKVGCIVVGEDREIRSTGFNGFPRGIEDKIERLEDREQKYPMICHAEENAIMHAARIGISLKGTTAYVTWPPCSRCTRSLIQAGVREVIYPKDLDIPERWQKDFDIASGMMNEAGIIVRTA
;
A
#
# COMPACT_ATOMS: atom_id res chain seq x y z
N MET A 1 47.66 -19.40 24.62
CA MET A 1 47.19 -19.49 23.23
C MET A 1 45.75 -19.05 23.19
N VAL A 2 45.52 -17.85 22.70
CA VAL A 2 44.16 -17.26 22.62
C VAL A 2 43.74 -17.36 21.15
N THR A 3 42.75 -18.19 20.88
CA THR A 3 42.24 -18.41 19.53
C THR A 3 41.21 -17.33 19.20
N THR A 4 41.59 -16.39 18.35
CA THR A 4 40.74 -15.30 17.84
C THR A 4 39.71 -15.90 16.88
N LEU A 5 38.43 -15.90 17.28
CA LEU A 5 37.32 -16.23 16.38
C LEU A 5 37.02 -15.01 15.48
N ILE A 6 37.34 -15.12 14.20
CA ILE A 6 36.93 -14.18 13.18
C ILE A 6 35.43 -14.41 12.89
N VAL A 7 34.59 -13.49 13.33
CA VAL A 7 33.18 -13.47 12.95
C VAL A 7 33.07 -12.83 11.55
N GLN A 8 32.96 -13.66 10.54
CA GLN A 8 32.57 -13.24 9.20
C GLN A 8 31.09 -12.81 9.23
N LYS A 9 30.84 -11.50 9.13
CA LYS A 9 29.53 -10.94 8.82
C LYS A 9 29.14 -11.36 7.39
N ARG A 10 28.41 -12.45 7.25
CA ARG A 10 27.60 -12.69 6.08
C ARG A 10 26.39 -11.77 6.19
N ILE A 11 26.27 -10.84 5.24
CA ILE A 11 25.03 -10.11 4.94
C ILE A 11 24.09 -11.17 4.35
N GLY A 12 23.40 -11.88 5.21
CA GLY A 12 22.32 -12.79 4.86
C GLY A 12 21.04 -11.98 4.79
N ILE A 13 20.36 -12.03 3.66
CA ILE A 13 18.93 -11.73 3.54
C ILE A 13 18.27 -12.50 4.69
N MET A 14 17.79 -11.78 5.71
CA MET A 14 17.02 -12.38 6.78
C MET A 14 15.69 -12.80 6.18
N THR A 15 15.59 -14.07 5.80
CA THR A 15 14.30 -14.74 5.64
C THR A 15 13.68 -14.81 7.04
N TYR A 16 12.63 -14.07 7.25
CA TYR A 16 11.90 -13.95 8.51
C TYR A 16 10.99 -15.18 8.72
N ASP A 17 11.61 -16.36 8.57
CA ASP A 17 10.96 -17.66 8.77
C ASP A 17 11.24 -18.16 10.18
N ARG A 18 10.50 -17.77 11.19
CA ARG A 18 10.37 -18.65 12.39
C ARG A 18 10.02 -18.06 13.75
N TYR A 19 9.36 -16.89 13.89
CA TYR A 19 8.99 -16.48 15.26
C TYR A 19 7.53 -16.08 15.52
N PHE A 20 6.66 -16.08 14.50
CA PHE A 20 5.21 -15.99 14.70
C PHE A 20 4.59 -17.09 13.85
N GLY A 21 4.09 -18.15 14.50
CA GLY A 21 3.38 -19.22 13.82
C GLY A 21 2.25 -18.65 12.97
N ASP A 22 2.22 -19.03 11.70
CA ASP A 22 1.09 -19.01 10.75
C ASP A 22 0.19 -17.77 10.66
N VAL A 23 0.72 -16.55 10.73
CA VAL A 23 -0.04 -15.32 10.43
C VAL A 23 0.19 -14.82 9.00
N TYR A 24 0.81 -15.58 8.12
CA TYR A 24 0.73 -15.28 6.69
C TYR A 24 -0.69 -15.56 6.22
N MET A 25 -1.41 -14.49 5.85
CA MET A 25 -2.67 -14.67 5.15
C MET A 25 -2.37 -15.52 3.92
N SER A 26 -3.06 -16.65 3.79
CA SER A 26 -2.82 -17.59 2.69
C SER A 26 -3.11 -16.89 1.36
N ASP A 27 -2.46 -17.30 0.27
CA ASP A 27 -2.69 -16.80 -1.11
C ASP A 27 -4.19 -16.65 -1.45
N LYS A 28 -5.04 -17.49 -0.86
CA LYS A 28 -6.50 -17.42 -0.99
C LYS A 28 -7.09 -16.14 -0.40
N TRP A 29 -6.58 -15.64 0.73
CA TRP A 29 -7.08 -14.41 1.34
C TRP A 29 -6.50 -13.17 0.66
N ASP A 30 -5.24 -13.22 0.27
CA ASP A 30 -4.61 -12.15 -0.50
C ASP A 30 -5.38 -11.89 -1.78
N LYS A 31 -5.70 -12.98 -2.52
CA LYS A 31 -6.53 -12.89 -3.73
C LYS A 31 -7.89 -12.26 -3.46
N ARG A 32 -8.60 -12.70 -2.40
CA ARG A 32 -9.93 -12.13 -2.04
C ARG A 32 -9.87 -10.65 -1.72
N PHE A 33 -8.85 -10.21 -0.96
CA PHE A 33 -8.73 -8.80 -0.61
C PHE A 33 -8.27 -7.95 -1.79
N LEU A 34 -7.43 -8.47 -2.70
CA LEU A 34 -7.10 -7.80 -3.95
C LEU A 34 -8.31 -7.70 -4.90
N GLU A 35 -9.14 -8.74 -4.99
CA GLU A 35 -10.41 -8.70 -5.73
C GLU A 35 -11.36 -7.64 -5.14
N LEU A 36 -11.44 -7.55 -3.82
CA LEU A 36 -12.24 -6.51 -3.17
C LEU A 36 -11.65 -5.11 -3.38
N ALA A 37 -10.32 -4.95 -3.30
CA ALA A 37 -9.66 -3.69 -3.62
C ALA A 37 -9.95 -3.28 -5.08
N LYS A 38 -9.96 -4.25 -6.01
CA LYS A 38 -10.34 -4.02 -7.40
C LYS A 38 -11.80 -3.56 -7.52
N HIS A 39 -12.74 -4.20 -6.83
CA HIS A 39 -14.14 -3.76 -6.79
C HIS A 39 -14.26 -2.33 -6.26
N ILE A 40 -13.54 -1.99 -5.19
CA ILE A 40 -13.53 -0.62 -4.63
C ILE A 40 -12.92 0.37 -5.63
N SER A 41 -11.92 -0.03 -6.42
CA SER A 41 -11.33 0.84 -7.44
C SER A 41 -12.35 1.29 -8.48
N ASP A 42 -13.35 0.47 -8.78
CA ASP A 42 -14.39 0.79 -9.79
C ASP A 42 -15.30 1.96 -9.36
N TRP A 43 -15.30 2.31 -8.06
CA TRP A 43 -16.01 3.48 -7.54
C TRP A 43 -15.31 4.80 -7.89
N SER A 44 -14.04 4.75 -8.31
CA SER A 44 -13.32 5.93 -8.78
C SER A 44 -13.96 6.48 -10.06
N LYS A 45 -14.14 7.79 -10.10
CA LYS A 45 -14.59 8.53 -11.29
C LYS A 45 -13.46 8.95 -12.21
N ASP A 46 -12.20 8.64 -11.83
CA ASP A 46 -11.03 8.93 -12.67
C ASP A 46 -11.11 8.17 -14.00
N PRO A 47 -11.13 8.86 -15.13
CA PRO A 47 -11.24 8.22 -16.45
C PRO A 47 -9.94 7.54 -16.89
N SER A 48 -8.80 7.89 -16.25
CA SER A 48 -7.47 7.42 -16.68
C SER A 48 -7.01 6.20 -15.90
N THR A 49 -7.08 6.25 -14.55
CA THR A 49 -6.55 5.19 -13.70
C THR A 49 -7.41 5.08 -12.44
N LYS A 50 -7.95 3.89 -12.23
CA LYS A 50 -8.76 3.58 -11.04
C LYS A 50 -7.96 2.71 -10.09
N VAL A 51 -7.74 3.21 -8.89
CA VAL A 51 -6.99 2.52 -7.84
C VAL A 51 -7.88 2.33 -6.62
N GLY A 52 -7.81 1.15 -6.02
CA GLY A 52 -8.49 0.81 -4.78
C GLY A 52 -7.52 0.32 -3.71
N CYS A 53 -7.85 0.61 -2.46
CA CYS A 53 -7.09 0.19 -1.29
C CYS A 53 -8.05 -0.37 -0.23
N ILE A 54 -7.70 -1.54 0.32
CA ILE A 54 -8.36 -2.16 1.47
C ILE A 54 -7.32 -2.31 2.58
N VAL A 55 -7.64 -1.84 3.77
CA VAL A 55 -6.77 -2.01 4.95
C VAL A 55 -7.40 -3.03 5.88
N VAL A 56 -6.66 -4.10 6.17
CA VAL A 56 -7.13 -5.29 6.87
C VAL A 56 -6.32 -5.52 8.14
N GLY A 57 -6.98 -5.81 9.24
CA GLY A 57 -6.38 -6.16 10.51
C GLY A 57 -5.97 -7.63 10.60
N GLU A 58 -5.38 -8.00 11.74
CA GLU A 58 -4.80 -9.35 11.96
C GLU A 58 -5.86 -10.46 11.94
N ASP A 59 -7.08 -10.15 12.38
CA ASP A 59 -8.21 -11.10 12.38
C ASP A 59 -9.00 -11.10 11.07
N ARG A 60 -8.43 -10.52 10.01
CA ARG A 60 -9.04 -10.38 8.66
C ARG A 60 -10.24 -9.44 8.61
N GLU A 61 -10.41 -8.61 9.62
CA GLU A 61 -11.40 -7.55 9.62
C GLU A 61 -10.95 -6.41 8.70
N ILE A 62 -11.88 -5.89 7.90
CA ILE A 62 -11.62 -4.70 7.09
C ILE A 62 -11.74 -3.48 8.00
N ARG A 63 -10.65 -2.75 8.18
CA ARG A 63 -10.61 -1.53 8.99
C ARG A 63 -10.91 -0.28 8.20
N SER A 64 -10.49 -0.24 6.94
CA SER A 64 -10.75 0.91 6.07
C SER A 64 -10.70 0.53 4.61
N THR A 65 -11.32 1.37 3.79
CA THR A 65 -11.28 1.29 2.33
C THR A 65 -11.04 2.66 1.73
N GLY A 66 -10.44 2.70 0.55
CA GLY A 66 -10.27 3.93 -0.20
C GLY A 66 -10.17 3.67 -1.70
N PHE A 67 -10.56 4.64 -2.49
CA PHE A 67 -10.33 4.70 -3.93
C PHE A 67 -9.85 6.11 -4.30
N ASN A 68 -9.15 6.25 -5.41
CA ASN A 68 -8.65 7.55 -5.82
C ASN A 68 -9.80 8.46 -6.31
N GLY A 69 -9.76 9.71 -5.89
CA GLY A 69 -10.79 10.70 -6.23
C GLY A 69 -10.55 12.04 -5.57
N PHE A 70 -11.36 13.02 -5.90
CA PHE A 70 -11.27 14.32 -5.25
C PHE A 70 -11.75 14.25 -3.79
N PRO A 71 -11.26 15.15 -2.93
CA PRO A 71 -11.69 15.23 -1.54
C PRO A 71 -13.20 15.43 -1.42
N ARG A 72 -13.75 14.99 -0.28
CA ARG A 72 -15.19 15.16 0.02
C ARG A 72 -15.61 16.64 -0.09
N GLY A 73 -16.72 16.88 -0.74
CA GLY A 73 -17.26 18.22 -0.98
C GLY A 73 -16.68 18.94 -2.22
N ILE A 74 -15.71 18.32 -2.89
CA ILE A 74 -15.22 18.81 -4.17
C ILE A 74 -15.96 18.08 -5.29
N GLU A 75 -16.49 18.83 -6.25
CA GLU A 75 -17.20 18.28 -7.41
C GLU A 75 -16.25 17.49 -8.34
N ASP A 76 -16.65 16.28 -8.68
CA ASP A 76 -15.96 15.40 -9.64
C ASP A 76 -16.31 15.81 -11.08
N LYS A 77 -15.95 17.04 -11.47
CA LYS A 77 -16.15 17.51 -12.85
C LYS A 77 -15.19 16.79 -13.78
N ILE A 78 -15.71 16.28 -14.90
CA ILE A 78 -14.91 15.52 -15.86
C ILE A 78 -13.76 16.37 -16.42
N GLU A 79 -13.99 17.65 -16.65
CA GLU A 79 -13.00 18.58 -17.16
C GLU A 79 -11.80 18.71 -16.22
N ARG A 80 -12.02 18.63 -14.90
CA ARG A 80 -10.95 18.65 -13.88
C ARG A 80 -10.22 17.31 -13.81
N LEU A 81 -10.95 16.20 -14.01
CA LEU A 81 -10.36 14.85 -13.99
C LEU A 81 -9.52 14.57 -15.24
N GLU A 82 -9.81 15.21 -16.36
CA GLU A 82 -9.06 15.10 -17.61
C GLU A 82 -7.86 16.07 -17.66
N ASP A 83 -7.94 17.23 -17.00
CA ASP A 83 -6.87 18.20 -16.91
C ASP A 83 -5.85 17.81 -15.82
N ARG A 84 -4.67 17.38 -16.24
CA ARG A 84 -3.62 16.93 -15.32
C ARG A 84 -3.12 18.02 -14.38
N GLU A 85 -3.09 19.28 -14.81
CA GLU A 85 -2.62 20.41 -14.01
C GLU A 85 -3.58 20.68 -12.83
N GLN A 86 -4.88 20.51 -13.05
CA GLN A 86 -5.88 20.62 -11.98
C GLN A 86 -6.00 19.32 -11.18
N LYS A 87 -6.03 18.16 -11.85
CA LYS A 87 -6.23 16.85 -11.23
C LYS A 87 -5.16 16.53 -10.20
N TYR A 88 -3.88 16.61 -10.56
CA TYR A 88 -2.81 16.14 -9.68
C TYR A 88 -2.69 16.84 -8.33
N PRO A 89 -2.88 18.16 -8.20
CA PRO A 89 -2.94 18.81 -6.91
C PRO A 89 -4.19 18.48 -6.08
N MET A 90 -5.28 18.08 -6.74
CA MET A 90 -6.60 17.92 -6.10
C MET A 90 -6.91 16.47 -5.73
N ILE A 91 -6.36 15.50 -6.47
CA ILE A 91 -6.73 14.08 -6.30
C ILE A 91 -6.04 13.47 -5.08
N CYS A 92 -6.84 12.83 -4.22
CA CYS A 92 -6.34 11.93 -3.19
C CYS A 92 -6.17 10.53 -3.78
N HIS A 93 -5.07 9.86 -3.46
CA HIS A 93 -4.86 8.48 -3.86
C HIS A 93 -5.69 7.53 -2.98
N ALA A 94 -5.85 6.28 -3.43
CA ALA A 94 -6.66 5.28 -2.75
C ALA A 94 -6.18 5.01 -1.31
N GLU A 95 -4.86 4.89 -1.13
CA GLU A 95 -4.21 4.66 0.16
C GLU A 95 -4.41 5.87 1.09
N GLU A 96 -4.24 7.08 0.56
CA GLU A 96 -4.49 8.32 1.31
C GLU A 96 -5.94 8.39 1.78
N ASN A 97 -6.90 8.11 0.89
CA ASN A 97 -8.32 8.08 1.23
C ASN A 97 -8.65 7.00 2.27
N ALA A 98 -8.02 5.81 2.20
CA ALA A 98 -8.19 4.76 3.20
C ALA A 98 -7.68 5.22 4.58
N ILE A 99 -6.50 5.86 4.63
CA ILE A 99 -5.93 6.38 5.88
C ILE A 99 -6.80 7.50 6.45
N MET A 100 -7.22 8.46 5.63
CA MET A 100 -8.06 9.58 6.06
C MET A 100 -9.45 9.11 6.48
N HIS A 101 -10.00 8.08 5.85
CA HIS A 101 -11.26 7.47 6.27
C HIS A 101 -11.12 6.84 7.67
N ALA A 102 -10.07 6.04 7.91
CA ALA A 102 -9.81 5.47 9.22
C ALA A 102 -9.61 6.55 10.30
N ALA A 103 -8.82 7.58 9.99
CA ALA A 103 -8.58 8.70 10.91
C ALA A 103 -9.88 9.43 11.26
N ARG A 104 -10.76 9.65 10.28
CA ARG A 104 -12.03 10.35 10.48
C ARG A 104 -13.00 9.61 11.42
N ILE A 105 -12.96 8.28 11.42
CA ILE A 105 -13.85 7.46 12.26
C ILE A 105 -13.14 6.88 13.49
N GLY A 106 -11.88 7.26 13.71
CA GLY A 106 -11.11 6.87 14.90
C GLY A 106 -10.63 5.43 14.93
N ILE A 107 -10.38 4.83 13.75
CA ILE A 107 -9.85 3.45 13.65
C ILE A 107 -8.35 3.45 13.46
N SER A 108 -7.63 2.70 14.31
CA SER A 108 -6.17 2.53 14.18
C SER A 108 -5.84 1.60 13.01
N LEU A 109 -4.83 2.00 12.23
CA LEU A 109 -4.25 1.18 11.16
C LEU A 109 -2.91 0.54 11.56
N LYS A 110 -2.50 0.68 12.82
CA LYS A 110 -1.28 0.07 13.30
C LYS A 110 -1.32 -1.46 13.19
N GLY A 111 -0.25 -2.03 12.62
CA GLY A 111 -0.09 -3.48 12.47
C GLY A 111 -0.91 -4.12 11.35
N THR A 112 -1.60 -3.32 10.52
CA THR A 112 -2.46 -3.81 9.44
C THR A 112 -1.71 -4.17 8.17
N THR A 113 -2.42 -4.86 7.27
CA THR A 113 -2.02 -5.12 5.87
C THR A 113 -2.84 -4.24 4.93
N ALA A 114 -2.17 -3.51 4.04
CA ALA A 114 -2.81 -2.74 2.98
C ALA A 114 -2.77 -3.53 1.66
N TYR A 115 -3.94 -3.82 1.10
CA TYR A 115 -4.11 -4.40 -0.23
C TYR A 115 -4.43 -3.30 -1.21
N VAL A 116 -3.58 -3.09 -2.20
CA VAL A 116 -3.72 -1.99 -3.16
C VAL A 116 -3.66 -2.55 -4.58
N THR A 117 -4.51 -2.05 -5.46
CA THR A 117 -4.54 -2.51 -6.87
C THR A 117 -3.35 -2.02 -7.69
N TRP A 118 -2.51 -1.14 -7.12
CA TRP A 118 -1.33 -0.55 -7.74
C TRP A 118 -0.23 -0.33 -6.68
N PRO A 119 1.07 -0.44 -6.99
CA PRO A 119 2.12 -0.15 -6.01
C PRO A 119 1.97 1.26 -5.44
N PRO A 120 2.11 1.44 -4.11
CA PRO A 120 2.05 2.76 -3.51
C PRO A 120 3.17 3.67 -4.03
N CYS A 121 2.83 4.90 -4.41
CA CYS A 121 3.83 5.91 -4.73
C CYS A 121 4.56 6.39 -3.46
N SER A 122 5.65 7.15 -3.63
CA SER A 122 6.44 7.66 -2.50
C SER A 122 5.63 8.49 -1.51
N ARG A 123 4.66 9.27 -1.99
CA ARG A 123 3.73 10.05 -1.16
C ARG A 123 2.85 9.15 -0.29
N CYS A 124 2.20 8.15 -0.89
CA CYS A 124 1.35 7.21 -0.16
C CYS A 124 2.16 6.33 0.80
N THR A 125 3.36 5.90 0.39
CA THR A 125 4.27 5.14 1.24
C THR A 125 4.60 5.87 2.54
N ARG A 126 4.92 7.16 2.51
CA ARG A 126 5.13 7.95 3.73
C ARG A 126 3.93 7.91 4.66
N SER A 127 2.73 8.02 4.10
CA SER A 127 1.49 8.00 4.89
C SER A 127 1.20 6.63 5.48
N LEU A 128 1.44 5.54 4.73
CA LEU A 128 1.31 4.15 5.21
C LEU A 128 2.28 3.85 6.35
N ILE A 129 3.55 4.28 6.23
CA ILE A 129 4.55 4.16 7.30
C ILE A 129 4.07 4.87 8.57
N GLN A 130 3.66 6.13 8.46
CA GLN A 130 3.21 6.93 9.60
C GLN A 130 1.90 6.41 10.23
N ALA A 131 1.03 5.78 9.43
CA ALA A 131 -0.16 5.11 9.93
C ALA A 131 0.13 3.78 10.66
N GLY A 132 1.39 3.29 10.57
CA GLY A 132 1.82 2.06 11.22
C GLY A 132 1.39 0.79 10.49
N VAL A 133 1.14 0.87 9.18
CA VAL A 133 0.88 -0.29 8.33
C VAL A 133 2.11 -1.20 8.34
N ARG A 134 1.91 -2.49 8.58
CA ARG A 134 2.98 -3.49 8.65
C ARG A 134 3.31 -4.12 7.32
N GLU A 135 2.32 -4.27 6.47
CA GLU A 135 2.45 -5.02 5.23
C GLU A 135 1.69 -4.35 4.08
N VAL A 136 2.26 -4.42 2.89
CA VAL A 136 1.63 -3.93 1.64
C VAL A 136 1.62 -5.05 0.62
N ILE A 137 0.46 -5.31 0.03
CA ILE A 137 0.26 -6.35 -0.98
C ILE A 137 -0.40 -5.75 -2.22
N TYR A 138 0.16 -6.04 -3.40
CA TYR A 138 -0.40 -5.63 -4.68
C TYR A 138 -0.23 -6.74 -5.73
N PRO A 139 -0.93 -6.69 -6.89
CA PRO A 139 -0.85 -7.71 -7.94
C PRO A 139 0.56 -7.84 -8.53
N LYS A 140 0.96 -9.07 -8.91
CA LYS A 140 2.28 -9.38 -9.47
C LYS A 140 2.53 -8.75 -10.85
N ASP A 141 1.61 -8.96 -11.77
CA ASP A 141 1.84 -8.73 -13.20
C ASP A 141 1.25 -7.39 -13.62
N LEU A 142 1.81 -6.31 -13.07
CA LEU A 142 1.39 -4.95 -13.41
C LEU A 142 2.33 -4.36 -14.47
N ASP A 143 1.76 -3.87 -15.56
CA ASP A 143 2.48 -3.07 -16.55
C ASP A 143 2.68 -1.64 -16.01
N ILE A 144 3.83 -1.43 -15.37
CA ILE A 144 4.17 -0.14 -14.74
C ILE A 144 4.89 0.73 -15.77
N PRO A 145 4.30 1.88 -16.17
CA PRO A 145 4.97 2.79 -17.09
C PRO A 145 6.31 3.30 -16.53
N GLU A 146 7.33 3.36 -17.37
CA GLU A 146 8.71 3.75 -17.00
C GLU A 146 8.78 5.07 -16.21
N ARG A 147 7.89 6.03 -16.53
CA ARG A 147 7.82 7.32 -15.82
C ARG A 147 7.55 7.19 -14.30
N TRP A 148 7.00 6.07 -13.83
CA TRP A 148 6.73 5.81 -12.42
C TRP A 148 7.84 5.03 -11.72
N GLN A 149 8.75 4.40 -12.47
CA GLN A 149 9.76 3.49 -11.91
C GLN A 149 10.59 4.17 -10.81
N LYS A 150 11.11 5.37 -11.09
CA LYS A 150 11.92 6.12 -10.12
C LYS A 150 11.17 6.41 -8.81
N ASP A 151 9.89 6.73 -8.88
CA ASP A 151 9.09 7.01 -7.68
C ASP A 151 8.83 5.72 -6.88
N PHE A 152 8.56 4.61 -7.56
CA PHE A 152 8.37 3.31 -6.91
C PHE A 152 9.67 2.74 -6.33
N ASP A 153 10.82 3.01 -6.93
CA ASP A 153 12.13 2.64 -6.34
C ASP A 153 12.36 3.38 -5.02
N ILE A 154 12.03 4.67 -4.97
CA ILE A 154 12.07 5.47 -3.72
C ILE A 154 11.07 4.92 -2.70
N ALA A 155 9.84 4.63 -3.11
CA ALA A 155 8.82 4.06 -2.26
C ALA A 155 9.24 2.72 -1.66
N SER A 156 9.79 1.83 -2.48
CA SER A 156 10.32 0.54 -2.07
C SER A 156 11.47 0.67 -1.07
N GLY A 157 12.40 1.60 -1.31
CA GLY A 157 13.49 1.93 -0.38
C GLY A 157 12.96 2.35 0.99
N MET A 158 11.98 3.27 1.02
CA MET A 158 11.36 3.72 2.28
C MET A 158 10.63 2.58 3.02
N MET A 159 9.89 1.73 2.31
CA MET A 159 9.20 0.58 2.92
C MET A 159 10.19 -0.39 3.54
N ASN A 160 11.29 -0.69 2.83
CA ASN A 160 12.35 -1.56 3.32
C ASN A 160 13.03 -0.99 4.58
N GLU A 161 13.41 0.30 4.59
CA GLU A 161 14.01 0.96 5.76
C GLU A 161 13.06 1.00 6.96
N ALA A 162 11.77 1.20 6.73
CA ALA A 162 10.74 1.22 7.76
C ALA A 162 10.33 -0.18 8.25
N GLY A 163 10.84 -1.26 7.64
CA GLY A 163 10.49 -2.64 7.98
C GLY A 163 9.08 -3.06 7.55
N ILE A 164 8.49 -2.38 6.56
CA ILE A 164 7.23 -2.82 5.95
C ILE A 164 7.49 -4.02 5.06
N ILE A 165 6.72 -5.08 5.27
CA ILE A 165 6.75 -6.27 4.42
C ILE A 165 6.02 -5.95 3.11
N VAL A 166 6.69 -6.19 1.98
CA VAL A 166 6.08 -6.01 0.65
C VAL A 166 5.95 -7.37 -0.02
N ARG A 167 4.72 -7.71 -0.44
CA ARG A 167 4.44 -8.94 -1.19
C ARG A 167 3.61 -8.65 -2.44
N THR A 168 3.71 -9.54 -3.41
CA THR A 168 2.83 -9.57 -4.59
C THR A 168 2.03 -10.86 -4.61
N ALA A 169 0.78 -10.82 -5.04
CA ALA A 169 -0.11 -11.98 -5.11
C ALA A 169 -0.92 -12.01 -6.42
#